data_f94989f6fe29c9115ede3b1b9f002be0
#
_entry.id   f94989f6fe29c9115ede3b1b9f002be0
#
_cell.length_a   1.000
_cell.length_b   1.000
_cell.length_c   1.000
_cell.angle_alpha   90.00
_cell.angle_beta   90.00
_cell.angle_gamma   90.00
#
_symmetry.space_group_name_H-M   'P 1'
#
loop_
_entity.id
_entity.type
_entity.pdbx_description
1 polymer ?
#
loop_
_entity_poly.entity_id
_entity_poly.type
_entity_poly.pdbx_seq_one_letter_code
_entity_poly.pdbx_strand_id
1 'polypeptide(L)'
;MPAFPSPDADGHYRLTIPLLLTVALVGVFAFIQVYSVQSILPELQRDLNATVVEIGNAVGMTVLAVALISPFIGMLSDALGRKWLITVSVFALAVPTALMTQVQSVHGLLVLRFLQGLAVPGVSVVAIAYIGEEFRGAAMVRLVTGYVTGSVLGGFLGRFLMGHLTEFMAWRTAFGAMAVINLAGAWLVWRGLPPSRHFVANRRISDNLATLGQLLRNPALQVACSLGFTVLFALVGLFTFVNLHLAAEPYRFSSGDLANIFTVYLLGVLVTPLAGQVIPRIGSRRTVLTAVALSALGVLGSLAAPVWAIVMALAVTACGVFVTQSATMSFIAHRVTHGRSLASGLYYGAYYCGGFAGAWACGIAYTLGGWPGTVATLCAVQALGWLIAWRFMPGLARPLGTGGPARPE
;
A
#
# COMPACT_ATOMS: atom_id res chain seq x y z
N MET A 1 23.34 -14.34 21.22
CA MET A 1 22.95 -13.57 20.02
C MET A 1 22.64 -14.58 18.94
N PRO A 2 21.53 -14.49 18.18
CA PRO A 2 21.38 -15.34 17.03
C PRO A 2 22.54 -15.05 16.06
N ALA A 3 23.26 -16.09 15.64
CA ALA A 3 24.31 -15.94 14.65
C ALA A 3 23.64 -15.52 13.33
N PHE A 4 23.98 -14.34 12.83
CA PHE A 4 23.54 -13.92 11.50
C PHE A 4 24.12 -14.88 10.45
N PRO A 5 23.41 -15.12 9.32
CA PRO A 5 23.95 -15.97 8.26
C PRO A 5 25.32 -15.45 7.82
N SER A 6 26.27 -16.36 7.65
CA SER A 6 27.60 -16.01 7.13
C SER A 6 27.46 -15.44 5.72
N PRO A 7 28.20 -14.39 5.37
CA PRO A 7 28.22 -13.86 4.01
C PRO A 7 28.85 -14.88 3.06
N ASP A 8 28.52 -14.75 1.76
CA ASP A 8 29.20 -15.44 0.67
C ASP A 8 30.58 -14.80 0.37
N ALA A 9 31.26 -15.28 -0.64
CA ALA A 9 32.58 -14.78 -1.06
C ALA A 9 32.55 -13.29 -1.48
N ASP A 10 31.41 -12.79 -1.95
CA ASP A 10 31.20 -11.39 -2.36
C ASP A 10 30.67 -10.51 -1.19
N GLY A 11 30.57 -11.06 0.01
CA GLY A 11 30.10 -10.35 1.21
C GLY A 11 28.59 -10.27 1.38
N HIS A 12 27.78 -10.83 0.47
CA HIS A 12 26.32 -10.85 0.57
C HIS A 12 25.82 -11.93 1.51
N TYR A 13 24.75 -11.63 2.26
CA TYR A 13 24.17 -12.61 3.17
C TYR A 13 23.47 -13.75 2.44
N ARG A 14 23.66 -14.99 2.94
CA ARG A 14 22.91 -16.15 2.44
C ARG A 14 21.46 -16.13 2.93
N LEU A 15 20.55 -16.56 2.08
CA LEU A 15 19.14 -16.70 2.45
C LEU A 15 18.98 -17.84 3.46
N THR A 16 18.34 -17.52 4.60
CA THR A 16 17.90 -18.49 5.60
C THR A 16 16.42 -18.30 5.89
N ILE A 17 15.74 -19.36 6.38
CA ILE A 17 14.34 -19.29 6.75
C ILE A 17 14.07 -18.21 7.81
N PRO A 18 14.85 -18.10 8.92
CA PRO A 18 14.65 -17.03 9.90
C PRO A 18 14.77 -15.63 9.30
N LEU A 19 15.70 -15.42 8.36
CA LEU A 19 15.85 -14.14 7.67
C LEU A 19 14.65 -13.83 6.77
N LEU A 20 14.15 -14.81 6.03
CA LEU A 20 12.95 -14.64 5.20
C LEU A 20 11.74 -14.27 6.08
N LEU A 21 11.56 -14.94 7.21
CA LEU A 21 10.49 -14.63 8.17
C LEU A 21 10.67 -13.22 8.78
N THR A 22 11.90 -12.82 9.12
CA THR A 22 12.19 -11.47 9.63
C THR A 22 11.81 -10.41 8.60
N VAL A 23 12.20 -10.59 7.35
CA VAL A 23 11.86 -9.64 6.27
C VAL A 23 10.35 -9.62 5.99
N ALA A 24 9.67 -10.76 6.07
CA ALA A 24 8.21 -10.79 6.01
C ALA A 24 7.58 -10.02 7.19
N LEU A 25 8.11 -10.16 8.42
CA LEU A 25 7.67 -9.38 9.59
C LEU A 25 7.91 -7.88 9.41
N VAL A 26 9.01 -7.45 8.77
CA VAL A 26 9.20 -6.04 8.40
C VAL A 26 8.02 -5.55 7.55
N GLY A 27 7.59 -6.33 6.57
CA GLY A 27 6.40 -6.03 5.76
C GLY A 27 5.12 -5.97 6.60
N VAL A 28 4.90 -6.94 7.49
CA VAL A 28 3.73 -6.95 8.40
C VAL A 28 3.70 -5.67 9.23
N PHE A 29 4.78 -5.33 9.91
CA PHE A 29 4.82 -4.18 10.82
C PHE A 29 4.88 -2.82 10.11
N ALA A 30 5.22 -2.79 8.82
CA ALA A 30 5.07 -1.59 8.00
C ALA A 30 3.59 -1.20 7.81
N PHE A 31 2.68 -2.18 7.70
CA PHE A 31 1.30 -1.93 7.30
C PHE A 31 0.24 -2.28 8.34
N ILE A 32 0.57 -3.02 9.42
CA ILE A 32 -0.39 -3.44 10.45
C ILE A 32 -1.11 -2.25 11.09
N GLN A 33 -0.41 -1.11 11.27
CA GLN A 33 -1.00 0.09 11.87
C GLN A 33 -1.68 1.00 10.86
N VAL A 34 -1.29 0.96 9.58
CA VAL A 34 -1.79 1.91 8.56
C VAL A 34 -3.30 1.84 8.43
N TYR A 35 -3.84 0.64 8.39
CA TYR A 35 -5.26 0.41 8.11
C TYR A 35 -6.04 -0.18 9.30
N SER A 36 -5.43 -0.32 10.48
CA SER A 36 -6.04 -0.95 11.66
C SER A 36 -7.39 -0.32 12.07
N VAL A 37 -7.54 0.99 11.88
CA VAL A 37 -8.78 1.71 12.23
C VAL A 37 -9.97 1.38 11.34
N GLN A 38 -9.77 0.81 10.14
CA GLN A 38 -10.86 0.68 9.17
C GLN A 38 -12.01 -0.20 9.65
N SER A 39 -11.74 -1.28 10.36
CA SER A 39 -12.78 -2.17 10.90
C SER A 39 -13.57 -1.58 12.06
N ILE A 40 -13.04 -0.55 12.73
CA ILE A 40 -13.67 0.09 13.91
C ILE A 40 -14.13 1.53 13.64
N LEU A 41 -14.10 1.99 12.38
CA LEU A 41 -14.53 3.36 12.03
C LEU A 41 -15.92 3.72 12.53
N PRO A 42 -16.96 2.83 12.44
CA PRO A 42 -18.28 3.14 12.95
C PRO A 42 -18.31 3.33 14.48
N GLU A 43 -17.49 2.59 15.21
CA GLU A 43 -17.36 2.72 16.67
C GLU A 43 -16.67 4.03 17.05
N LEU A 44 -15.54 4.34 16.39
CA LEU A 44 -14.82 5.60 16.58
C LEU A 44 -15.69 6.81 16.23
N GLN A 45 -16.49 6.71 15.16
CA GLN A 45 -17.40 7.78 14.75
C GLN A 45 -18.40 8.11 15.84
N ARG A 46 -19.01 7.07 16.44
CA ARG A 46 -20.00 7.25 17.52
C ARG A 46 -19.37 7.79 18.79
N ASP A 47 -18.25 7.22 19.23
CA ASP A 47 -17.60 7.57 20.50
C ASP A 47 -16.98 8.99 20.48
N LEU A 48 -16.43 9.41 19.33
CA LEU A 48 -15.81 10.73 19.16
C LEU A 48 -16.76 11.79 18.58
N ASN A 49 -18.04 11.47 18.36
CA ASN A 49 -19.04 12.32 17.70
C ASN A 49 -18.52 12.93 16.38
N ALA A 50 -17.81 12.11 15.59
CA ALA A 50 -17.15 12.56 14.37
C ALA A 50 -18.12 12.57 13.19
N THR A 51 -17.94 13.52 12.29
CA THR A 51 -18.60 13.50 10.97
C THR A 51 -18.07 12.36 10.11
N VAL A 52 -18.83 11.99 9.07
CA VAL A 52 -18.43 10.96 8.11
C VAL A 52 -17.09 11.30 7.44
N VAL A 53 -16.88 12.59 7.11
CA VAL A 53 -15.64 13.06 6.48
C VAL A 53 -14.46 12.96 7.44
N GLU A 54 -14.63 13.38 8.68
CA GLU A 54 -13.57 13.31 9.69
C GLU A 54 -13.16 11.88 9.97
N ILE A 55 -14.12 10.97 10.14
CA ILE A 55 -13.79 9.59 10.44
C ILE A 55 -13.15 8.87 9.24
N GLY A 56 -13.57 9.18 8.02
CA GLY A 56 -12.88 8.72 6.80
C GLY A 56 -11.43 9.20 6.75
N ASN A 57 -11.19 10.44 7.18
CA ASN A 57 -9.85 11.01 7.26
C ASN A 57 -8.97 10.35 8.35
N ALA A 58 -9.51 9.57 9.28
CA ALA A 58 -8.68 8.77 10.18
C ALA A 58 -7.81 7.74 9.41
N VAL A 59 -8.25 7.31 8.23
CA VAL A 59 -7.43 6.54 7.29
C VAL A 59 -6.61 7.48 6.40
N GLY A 60 -7.24 8.52 5.87
CA GLY A 60 -6.64 9.46 4.93
C GLY A 60 -5.40 10.16 5.46
N MET A 61 -5.40 10.61 6.73
CA MET A 61 -4.28 11.34 7.34
C MET A 61 -3.00 10.51 7.43
N THR A 62 -3.11 9.21 7.74
CA THR A 62 -1.94 8.31 7.71
C THR A 62 -1.37 8.20 6.31
N VAL A 63 -2.23 8.02 5.33
CA VAL A 63 -1.85 7.85 3.92
C VAL A 63 -1.28 9.17 3.36
N LEU A 64 -1.82 10.33 3.75
CA LEU A 64 -1.29 11.64 3.41
C LEU A 64 0.14 11.84 3.93
N ALA A 65 0.38 11.51 5.20
CA ALA A 65 1.72 11.60 5.78
C ALA A 65 2.73 10.70 5.06
N VAL A 66 2.31 9.48 4.68
CA VAL A 66 3.12 8.57 3.84
C VAL A 66 3.45 9.24 2.50
N ALA A 67 2.46 9.88 1.83
CA ALA A 67 2.66 10.57 0.56
C ALA A 67 3.72 11.67 0.67
N LEU A 68 3.61 12.50 1.71
CA LEU A 68 4.48 13.65 1.93
C LEU A 68 5.93 13.27 2.22
N ILE A 69 6.13 12.21 3.02
CA ILE A 69 7.47 11.84 3.49
C ILE A 69 8.19 10.87 2.53
N SER A 70 7.45 10.06 1.75
CA SER A 70 8.04 9.02 0.88
C SER A 70 9.14 9.51 -0.06
N PRO A 71 9.04 10.69 -0.71
CA PRO A 71 10.11 11.20 -1.58
C PRO A 71 11.42 11.52 -0.85
N PHE A 72 11.33 11.85 0.45
CA PHE A 72 12.46 12.32 1.24
C PHE A 72 13.13 11.21 2.06
N ILE A 73 12.40 10.13 2.35
CA ILE A 73 12.87 9.06 3.22
C ILE A 73 14.07 8.30 2.65
N GLY A 74 14.17 8.22 1.32
CA GLY A 74 15.33 7.66 0.65
C GLY A 74 16.61 8.42 1.01
N MET A 75 16.59 9.75 0.93
CA MET A 75 17.73 10.60 1.29
C MET A 75 18.10 10.47 2.77
N LEU A 76 17.09 10.40 3.65
CA LEU A 76 17.31 10.18 5.08
C LEU A 76 17.95 8.80 5.34
N SER A 77 17.49 7.79 4.62
CA SER A 77 18.03 6.43 4.69
C SER A 77 19.47 6.35 4.18
N ASP A 78 19.80 7.12 3.13
CA ASP A 78 21.16 7.23 2.59
C ASP A 78 22.14 7.95 3.55
N ALA A 79 21.61 8.71 4.52
CA ALA A 79 22.41 9.39 5.53
C ALA A 79 22.58 8.59 6.82
N LEU A 80 21.54 7.88 7.28
CA LEU A 80 21.47 7.26 8.61
C LEU A 80 21.73 5.75 8.62
N GLY A 81 21.61 5.09 7.46
CA GLY A 81 21.75 3.65 7.31
C GLY A 81 20.41 2.88 7.35
N ARG A 82 20.33 1.83 6.52
CA ARG A 82 19.09 1.11 6.23
C ARG A 82 18.48 0.42 7.45
N LYS A 83 19.25 -0.47 8.10
CA LYS A 83 18.78 -1.24 9.26
C LYS A 83 18.30 -0.34 10.39
N TRP A 84 19.10 0.70 10.70
CA TRP A 84 18.78 1.63 11.79
C TRP A 84 17.44 2.31 11.54
N LEU A 85 17.24 2.85 10.32
CA LEU A 85 16.02 3.58 9.99
C LEU A 85 14.78 2.66 9.98
N ILE A 86 14.89 1.45 9.42
CA ILE A 86 13.81 0.44 9.48
C ILE A 86 13.43 0.19 10.96
N THR A 87 14.41 -0.13 11.79
CA THR A 87 14.15 -0.48 13.19
C THR A 87 13.52 0.67 13.97
N VAL A 88 14.11 1.87 13.88
CA VAL A 88 13.57 3.06 14.56
C VAL A 88 12.17 3.40 14.08
N SER A 89 11.90 3.26 12.79
CA SER A 89 10.58 3.53 12.23
C SER A 89 9.53 2.55 12.75
N VAL A 90 9.84 1.25 12.87
CA VAL A 90 8.90 0.29 13.48
C VAL A 90 8.66 0.61 14.95
N PHE A 91 9.68 0.99 15.72
CA PHE A 91 9.51 1.46 17.11
C PHE A 91 8.68 2.75 17.17
N ALA A 92 8.95 3.70 16.28
CA ALA A 92 8.23 4.98 16.23
C ALA A 92 6.73 4.82 15.97
N LEU A 93 6.31 3.79 15.25
CA LEU A 93 4.89 3.47 15.04
C LEU A 93 4.15 3.12 16.35
N ALA A 94 4.86 2.56 17.34
CA ALA A 94 4.24 2.19 18.61
C ALA A 94 3.84 3.42 19.45
N VAL A 95 4.57 4.53 19.33
CA VAL A 95 4.33 5.73 20.15
C VAL A 95 2.95 6.35 19.87
N PRO A 96 2.61 6.78 18.63
CA PRO A 96 1.28 7.31 18.37
C PRO A 96 0.19 6.25 18.57
N THR A 97 0.47 4.95 18.35
CA THR A 97 -0.48 3.86 18.63
C THR A 97 -0.80 3.79 20.13
N ALA A 98 0.22 3.88 21.00
CA ALA A 98 0.02 3.91 22.46
C ALA A 98 -0.73 5.19 22.90
N LEU A 99 -0.41 6.34 22.33
CA LEU A 99 -1.08 7.61 22.64
C LEU A 99 -2.56 7.61 22.24
N MET A 100 -2.97 6.79 21.26
CA MET A 100 -4.39 6.65 20.90
C MET A 100 -5.25 6.09 22.03
N THR A 101 -4.68 5.44 23.05
CA THR A 101 -5.40 5.00 24.24
C THR A 101 -6.01 6.18 25.04
N GLN A 102 -5.48 7.39 24.86
CA GLN A 102 -5.89 8.59 25.61
C GLN A 102 -6.67 9.60 24.77
N VAL A 103 -6.97 9.26 23.53
CA VAL A 103 -7.68 10.17 22.61
C VAL A 103 -9.12 10.39 23.06
N GLN A 104 -9.51 11.69 23.12
CA GLN A 104 -10.85 12.14 23.49
C GLN A 104 -11.55 12.93 22.36
N SER A 105 -10.86 13.22 21.26
CA SER A 105 -11.41 13.97 20.13
C SER A 105 -10.96 13.41 18.79
N VAL A 106 -11.78 13.58 17.77
CA VAL A 106 -11.42 13.18 16.39
C VAL A 106 -10.16 13.89 15.91
N HIS A 107 -9.95 15.16 16.24
CA HIS A 107 -8.74 15.90 15.85
C HIS A 107 -7.47 15.28 16.46
N GLY A 108 -7.52 14.88 17.75
CA GLY A 108 -6.42 14.14 18.39
C GLY A 108 -6.11 12.83 17.67
N LEU A 109 -7.16 12.08 17.28
CA LEU A 109 -7.01 10.87 16.48
C LEU A 109 -6.33 11.17 15.14
N LEU A 110 -6.79 12.20 14.41
CA LEU A 110 -6.24 12.56 13.09
C LEU A 110 -4.75 12.94 13.16
N VAL A 111 -4.36 13.71 14.20
CA VAL A 111 -2.95 14.07 14.43
C VAL A 111 -2.10 12.83 14.68
N LEU A 112 -2.53 11.92 15.55
CA LEU A 112 -1.78 10.69 15.84
C LEU A 112 -1.71 9.77 14.62
N ARG A 113 -2.78 9.71 13.82
CA ARG A 113 -2.78 8.98 12.55
C ARG A 113 -1.80 9.57 11.54
N PHE A 114 -1.70 10.89 11.47
CA PHE A 114 -0.69 11.56 10.66
C PHE A 114 0.74 11.23 11.13
N LEU A 115 0.99 11.29 12.44
CA LEU A 115 2.30 10.93 13.02
C LEU A 115 2.68 9.47 12.74
N GLN A 116 1.73 8.53 12.79
CA GLN A 116 1.97 7.14 12.35
C GLN A 116 2.43 7.08 10.90
N GLY A 117 1.74 7.83 10.01
CA GLY A 117 2.06 7.86 8.59
C GLY A 117 3.48 8.35 8.28
N LEU A 118 4.04 9.25 9.08
CA LEU A 118 5.42 9.74 8.90
C LEU A 118 6.47 8.62 9.08
N ALA A 119 6.20 7.63 9.93
CA ALA A 119 7.13 6.54 10.19
C ALA A 119 7.06 5.41 9.14
N VAL A 120 5.91 5.21 8.48
CA VAL A 120 5.69 4.08 7.54
C VAL A 120 6.72 4.01 6.41
N PRO A 121 7.07 5.11 5.69
CA PRO A 121 8.05 5.05 4.61
C PRO A 121 9.45 4.66 5.06
N GLY A 122 9.82 4.97 6.32
CA GLY A 122 11.08 4.52 6.92
C GLY A 122 11.18 3.00 7.05
N VAL A 123 10.04 2.31 6.99
CA VAL A 123 10.01 0.84 6.88
C VAL A 123 9.83 0.43 5.42
N SER A 124 8.76 0.89 4.76
CA SER A 124 8.32 0.34 3.47
C SER A 124 9.27 0.66 2.31
N VAL A 125 9.77 1.88 2.21
CA VAL A 125 10.70 2.28 1.15
C VAL A 125 12.10 1.74 1.42
N VAL A 126 12.53 1.83 2.68
CA VAL A 126 13.90 1.48 3.06
C VAL A 126 14.14 -0.03 3.05
N ALA A 127 13.12 -0.85 3.36
CA ALA A 127 13.25 -2.31 3.32
C ALA A 127 13.60 -2.82 1.92
N ILE A 128 12.99 -2.28 0.87
CA ILE A 128 13.29 -2.66 -0.52
C ILE A 128 14.72 -2.28 -0.89
N ALA A 129 15.17 -1.07 -0.50
CA ALA A 129 16.55 -0.63 -0.72
C ALA A 129 17.55 -1.53 0.03
N TYR A 130 17.28 -1.85 1.30
CA TYR A 130 18.09 -2.75 2.12
C TYR A 130 18.23 -4.14 1.47
N ILE A 131 17.12 -4.73 1.00
CA ILE A 131 17.14 -6.03 0.34
C ILE A 131 17.97 -5.98 -0.94
N GLY A 132 17.83 -4.91 -1.73
CA GLY A 132 18.57 -4.75 -2.98
C GLY A 132 20.08 -4.52 -2.82
N GLU A 133 20.51 -3.94 -1.69
CA GLU A 133 21.93 -3.71 -1.37
C GLU A 133 22.62 -4.93 -0.75
N GLU A 134 21.93 -5.64 0.14
CA GLU A 134 22.52 -6.73 0.94
C GLU A 134 22.37 -8.12 0.31
N PHE A 135 21.49 -8.28 -0.70
CA PHE A 135 21.20 -9.58 -1.30
C PHE A 135 21.21 -9.51 -2.83
N ARG A 136 21.55 -10.65 -3.49
CA ARG A 136 21.58 -10.76 -4.94
C ARG A 136 20.82 -11.98 -5.46
N GLY A 137 20.53 -11.99 -6.75
CA GLY A 137 19.97 -13.11 -7.49
C GLY A 137 18.66 -13.64 -6.88
N ALA A 138 18.55 -14.96 -6.76
CA ALA A 138 17.34 -15.61 -6.27
C ALA A 138 17.00 -15.28 -4.81
N ALA A 139 18.01 -14.99 -3.97
CA ALA A 139 17.81 -14.59 -2.58
C ALA A 139 17.09 -13.24 -2.48
N MET A 140 17.51 -12.23 -3.26
CA MET A 140 16.86 -10.93 -3.36
C MET A 140 15.40 -11.07 -3.78
N VAL A 141 15.12 -11.84 -4.83
CA VAL A 141 13.73 -12.04 -5.32
C VAL A 141 12.85 -12.66 -4.26
N ARG A 142 13.33 -13.71 -3.56
CA ARG A 142 12.57 -14.37 -2.49
C ARG A 142 12.30 -13.43 -1.31
N LEU A 143 13.27 -12.61 -0.92
CA LEU A 143 13.11 -11.64 0.18
C LEU A 143 12.15 -10.51 -0.18
N VAL A 144 12.22 -9.96 -1.41
CA VAL A 144 11.24 -8.98 -1.89
C VAL A 144 9.83 -9.59 -1.89
N THR A 145 9.68 -10.82 -2.39
CA THR A 145 8.39 -11.53 -2.35
C THR A 145 7.91 -11.72 -0.91
N GLY A 146 8.79 -12.15 0.00
CA GLY A 146 8.48 -12.30 1.43
C GLY A 146 8.02 -10.98 2.06
N TYR A 147 8.73 -9.87 1.78
CA TYR A 147 8.36 -8.54 2.22
C TYR A 147 6.96 -8.12 1.69
N VAL A 148 6.70 -8.28 0.40
CA VAL A 148 5.41 -7.92 -0.22
C VAL A 148 4.27 -8.75 0.36
N THR A 149 4.47 -10.07 0.50
CA THR A 149 3.49 -10.95 1.17
C THR A 149 3.23 -10.50 2.60
N GLY A 150 4.30 -10.20 3.36
CA GLY A 150 4.20 -9.65 4.70
C GLY A 150 3.42 -8.34 4.76
N SER A 151 3.61 -7.45 3.77
CA SER A 151 2.89 -6.17 3.70
C SER A 151 1.37 -6.35 3.50
N VAL A 152 0.97 -7.28 2.64
CA VAL A 152 -0.44 -7.61 2.43
C VAL A 152 -1.04 -8.24 3.70
N LEU A 153 -0.31 -9.20 4.30
CA LEU A 153 -0.72 -9.81 5.57
C LEU A 153 -0.82 -8.79 6.70
N GLY A 154 0.12 -7.84 6.79
CA GLY A 154 0.08 -6.76 7.78
C GLY A 154 -1.14 -5.87 7.62
N GLY A 155 -1.45 -5.48 6.39
CA GLY A 155 -2.66 -4.72 6.07
C GLY A 155 -3.96 -5.47 6.43
N PHE A 156 -4.01 -6.77 6.24
CA PHE A 156 -5.13 -7.61 6.69
C PHE A 156 -5.15 -7.76 8.21
N LEU A 157 -4.04 -8.19 8.82
CA LEU A 157 -3.94 -8.48 10.25
C LEU A 157 -4.25 -7.24 11.11
N GLY A 158 -3.87 -6.04 10.67
CA GLY A 158 -4.18 -4.81 11.39
C GLY A 158 -5.68 -4.61 11.56
N ARG A 159 -6.44 -4.79 10.49
CA ARG A 159 -7.91 -4.69 10.50
C ARG A 159 -8.55 -5.84 11.27
N PHE A 160 -8.07 -7.06 11.01
CA PHE A 160 -8.58 -8.28 11.63
C PHE A 160 -8.41 -8.26 13.14
N LEU A 161 -7.19 -8.01 13.62
CA LEU A 161 -6.91 -7.96 15.06
C LEU A 161 -7.67 -6.82 15.73
N MET A 162 -7.67 -5.61 15.14
CA MET A 162 -8.34 -4.47 15.75
C MET A 162 -9.86 -4.69 15.87
N GLY A 163 -10.50 -5.19 14.80
CA GLY A 163 -11.94 -5.45 14.84
C GLY A 163 -12.33 -6.52 15.85
N HIS A 164 -11.58 -7.64 15.94
CA HIS A 164 -11.88 -8.67 16.93
C HIS A 164 -11.51 -8.28 18.37
N LEU A 165 -10.43 -7.53 18.58
CA LEU A 165 -10.09 -7.04 19.92
C LEU A 165 -11.19 -6.14 20.47
N THR A 166 -11.82 -5.31 19.64
CA THR A 166 -12.90 -4.40 20.09
C THR A 166 -14.21 -5.10 20.38
N GLU A 167 -14.38 -6.36 20.04
CA GLU A 167 -15.51 -7.17 20.51
C GLU A 167 -15.40 -7.56 22.01
N PHE A 168 -14.17 -7.61 22.53
CA PHE A 168 -13.91 -8.05 23.92
C PHE A 168 -13.45 -6.90 24.84
N MET A 169 -12.99 -5.78 24.26
CA MET A 169 -12.47 -4.65 25.02
C MET A 169 -12.75 -3.32 24.31
N ALA A 170 -12.72 -2.21 25.06
CA ALA A 170 -12.86 -0.88 24.48
C ALA A 170 -11.74 -0.61 23.44
N TRP A 171 -12.07 0.12 22.38
CA TRP A 171 -11.10 0.44 21.30
C TRP A 171 -9.81 1.11 21.80
N ARG A 172 -9.90 1.89 22.88
CA ARG A 172 -8.71 2.50 23.54
C ARG A 172 -7.77 1.42 24.07
N THR A 173 -8.29 0.41 24.75
CA THR A 173 -7.51 -0.74 25.25
C THR A 173 -6.97 -1.57 24.09
N ALA A 174 -7.74 -1.75 23.02
CA ALA A 174 -7.31 -2.45 21.82
C ALA A 174 -6.11 -1.75 21.14
N PHE A 175 -6.07 -0.40 21.10
CA PHE A 175 -4.86 0.32 20.66
C PHE A 175 -3.66 0.08 21.57
N GLY A 176 -3.86 -0.04 22.89
CA GLY A 176 -2.82 -0.44 23.83
C GLY A 176 -2.24 -1.83 23.49
N ALA A 177 -3.10 -2.80 23.24
CA ALA A 177 -2.68 -4.15 22.82
C ALA A 177 -1.92 -4.10 21.47
N MET A 178 -2.42 -3.33 20.50
CA MET A 178 -1.74 -3.13 19.22
C MET A 178 -0.37 -2.44 19.36
N ALA A 179 -0.22 -1.53 20.31
CA ALA A 179 1.08 -0.91 20.62
C ALA A 179 2.07 -1.93 21.17
N VAL A 180 1.63 -2.81 22.09
CA VAL A 180 2.45 -3.91 22.62
C VAL A 180 2.87 -4.87 21.51
N ILE A 181 1.95 -5.28 20.64
CA ILE A 181 2.23 -6.13 19.48
C ILE A 181 3.26 -5.46 18.58
N ASN A 182 3.13 -4.16 18.34
CA ASN A 182 4.07 -3.40 17.51
C ASN A 182 5.46 -3.31 18.14
N LEU A 183 5.56 -3.10 19.46
CA LEU A 183 6.83 -3.10 20.19
C LEU A 183 7.50 -4.48 20.15
N ALA A 184 6.74 -5.56 20.34
CA ALA A 184 7.26 -6.92 20.22
C ALA A 184 7.79 -7.18 18.80
N GLY A 185 7.03 -6.75 17.77
CA GLY A 185 7.46 -6.82 16.38
C GLY A 185 8.71 -6.00 16.08
N ALA A 186 8.80 -4.79 16.61
CA ALA A 186 9.97 -3.93 16.47
C ALA A 186 11.22 -4.60 17.08
N TRP A 187 11.07 -5.23 18.24
CA TRP A 187 12.14 -5.99 18.88
C TRP A 187 12.59 -7.20 18.05
N LEU A 188 11.63 -7.96 17.47
CA LEU A 188 11.92 -9.08 16.58
C LEU A 188 12.66 -8.62 15.31
N VAL A 189 12.21 -7.54 14.69
CA VAL A 189 12.85 -6.93 13.51
C VAL A 189 14.26 -6.47 13.85
N TRP A 190 14.46 -5.76 14.96
CA TRP A 190 15.77 -5.31 15.40
C TRP A 190 16.76 -6.46 15.60
N ARG A 191 16.30 -7.55 16.24
CA ARG A 191 17.10 -8.75 16.48
C ARG A 191 17.37 -9.57 15.23
N GLY A 192 16.38 -9.73 14.36
CA GLY A 192 16.44 -10.64 13.23
C GLY A 192 17.05 -10.05 11.97
N LEU A 193 17.02 -8.71 11.79
CA LEU A 193 17.57 -8.07 10.60
C LEU A 193 19.09 -7.92 10.71
N PRO A 194 19.90 -8.45 9.76
CA PRO A 194 21.34 -8.29 9.74
C PRO A 194 21.79 -6.82 9.63
N PRO A 195 22.98 -6.44 10.11
CA PRO A 195 23.52 -5.11 9.88
C PRO A 195 23.78 -4.85 8.40
N SER A 196 23.60 -3.58 7.97
CA SER A 196 23.93 -3.16 6.60
C SER A 196 25.45 -3.16 6.42
N ARG A 197 25.95 -3.89 5.41
CA ARG A 197 27.38 -4.02 5.08
C ARG A 197 27.76 -3.26 3.81
N HIS A 198 26.86 -3.21 2.84
CA HIS A 198 27.08 -2.55 1.55
C HIS A 198 26.55 -1.13 1.52
N PHE A 199 26.17 -0.58 2.68
CA PHE A 199 25.70 0.78 2.79
C PHE A 199 26.84 1.77 2.56
N VAL A 200 26.70 2.61 1.54
CA VAL A 200 27.58 3.74 1.26
C VAL A 200 26.77 5.02 1.39
N ALA A 201 27.13 5.87 2.36
CA ALA A 201 26.43 7.14 2.57
C ALA A 201 26.58 8.06 1.34
N ASN A 202 25.46 8.39 0.70
CA ASN A 202 25.43 9.35 -0.42
C ASN A 202 24.66 10.60 -0.02
N ARG A 203 25.35 11.74 0.05
CA ARG A 203 24.78 13.03 0.49
C ARG A 203 24.57 14.04 -0.65
N ARG A 204 24.69 13.63 -1.91
CA ARG A 204 24.54 14.55 -3.06
C ARG A 204 23.06 14.79 -3.39
N ILE A 205 22.50 15.86 -2.83
CA ILE A 205 21.09 16.27 -3.05
C ILE A 205 20.91 17.00 -4.39
N SER A 206 21.95 17.71 -4.87
CA SER A 206 21.87 18.56 -6.07
C SER A 206 21.53 17.81 -7.36
N ASP A 207 22.09 16.61 -7.54
CA ASP A 207 21.90 15.82 -8.76
C ASP A 207 20.47 15.24 -8.84
N ASN A 208 19.83 15.08 -7.69
CA ASN A 208 18.44 14.60 -7.59
C ASN A 208 17.42 15.66 -8.03
N LEU A 209 17.68 16.97 -7.85
CA LEU A 209 16.74 18.02 -8.23
C LEU A 209 16.64 18.18 -9.76
N ALA A 210 17.75 18.10 -10.48
CA ALA A 210 17.74 18.14 -11.95
C ALA A 210 17.00 16.91 -12.52
N THR A 211 17.27 15.73 -11.97
CA THR A 211 16.60 14.49 -12.33
C THR A 211 15.09 14.55 -12.00
N LEU A 212 14.68 15.15 -10.89
CA LEU A 212 13.30 15.36 -10.52
C LEU A 212 12.55 16.18 -11.59
N GLY A 213 13.13 17.30 -12.04
CA GLY A 213 12.53 18.14 -13.08
C GLY A 213 12.33 17.38 -14.40
N GLN A 214 13.27 16.52 -14.79
CA GLN A 214 13.17 15.70 -16.00
C GLN A 214 12.08 14.61 -15.84
N LEU A 215 12.01 13.96 -14.68
CA LEU A 215 11.03 12.90 -14.39
C LEU A 215 9.61 13.45 -14.33
N LEU A 216 9.39 14.63 -13.74
CA LEU A 216 8.08 15.28 -13.70
C LEU A 216 7.54 15.63 -15.10
N ARG A 217 8.42 15.85 -16.07
CA ARG A 217 8.06 16.08 -17.49
C ARG A 217 7.93 14.80 -18.30
N ASN A 218 8.27 13.64 -17.74
CA ASN A 218 8.18 12.37 -18.45
C ASN A 218 6.72 11.92 -18.57
N PRO A 219 6.14 11.86 -19.79
CA PRO A 219 4.73 11.53 -19.97
C PRO A 219 4.38 10.11 -19.53
N ALA A 220 5.31 9.16 -19.65
CA ALA A 220 5.07 7.80 -19.16
C ALA A 220 4.94 7.76 -17.63
N LEU A 221 5.75 8.54 -16.93
CA LEU A 221 5.66 8.63 -15.47
C LEU A 221 4.40 9.37 -15.03
N GLN A 222 4.01 10.44 -15.73
CA GLN A 222 2.77 11.18 -15.44
C GLN A 222 1.54 10.26 -15.57
N VAL A 223 1.46 9.46 -16.63
CA VAL A 223 0.40 8.46 -16.83
C VAL A 223 0.40 7.44 -15.70
N ALA A 224 1.57 6.92 -15.34
CA ALA A 224 1.68 5.95 -14.26
C ALA A 224 1.28 6.55 -12.89
N CYS A 225 1.69 7.78 -12.58
CA CYS A 225 1.30 8.50 -11.36
C CYS A 225 -0.22 8.73 -11.31
N SER A 226 -0.83 9.13 -12.43
CA SER A 226 -2.28 9.31 -12.51
C SER A 226 -3.03 8.00 -12.29
N LEU A 227 -2.57 6.89 -12.88
CA LEU A 227 -3.14 5.56 -12.63
C LEU A 227 -2.94 5.10 -11.19
N GLY A 228 -1.75 5.31 -10.63
CA GLY A 228 -1.48 5.01 -9.22
C GLY A 228 -2.42 5.77 -8.28
N PHE A 229 -2.66 7.05 -8.56
CA PHE A 229 -3.62 7.88 -7.84
C PHE A 229 -5.02 7.27 -7.86
N THR A 230 -5.56 6.90 -9.04
CA THR A 230 -6.91 6.32 -9.15
C THR A 230 -7.02 4.95 -8.47
N VAL A 231 -5.95 4.16 -8.47
CA VAL A 231 -5.88 2.85 -7.83
C VAL A 231 -6.07 2.95 -6.31
N LEU A 232 -5.27 3.79 -5.63
CA LEU A 232 -5.41 3.89 -4.17
C LEU A 232 -6.61 4.74 -3.75
N PHE A 233 -7.03 5.70 -4.58
CA PHE A 233 -8.31 6.40 -4.40
C PHE A 233 -9.46 5.39 -4.29
N ALA A 234 -9.57 4.48 -5.26
CA ALA A 234 -10.62 3.48 -5.27
C ALA A 234 -10.51 2.51 -4.08
N LEU A 235 -9.30 2.04 -3.78
CA LEU A 235 -9.08 1.08 -2.69
C LEU A 235 -9.44 1.69 -1.33
N VAL A 236 -8.90 2.86 -1.02
CA VAL A 236 -9.14 3.52 0.28
C VAL A 236 -10.58 3.99 0.37
N GLY A 237 -11.12 4.63 -0.67
CA GLY A 237 -12.51 5.09 -0.68
C GLY A 237 -13.49 3.94 -0.47
N LEU A 238 -13.39 2.86 -1.26
CA LEU A 238 -14.29 1.72 -1.15
C LEU A 238 -14.24 1.08 0.24
N PHE A 239 -13.04 0.67 0.66
CA PHE A 239 -12.87 -0.10 1.90
C PHE A 239 -12.97 0.73 3.19
N THR A 240 -12.98 2.05 3.10
CA THR A 240 -13.29 2.92 4.24
C THR A 240 -14.80 3.06 4.42
N PHE A 241 -15.53 3.35 3.35
CA PHE A 241 -16.95 3.69 3.46
C PHE A 241 -17.89 2.48 3.39
N VAL A 242 -17.46 1.33 2.84
CA VAL A 242 -18.24 0.08 2.94
C VAL A 242 -18.42 -0.35 4.39
N ASN A 243 -17.46 -0.04 5.29
CA ASN A 243 -17.61 -0.34 6.71
C ASN A 243 -18.75 0.47 7.35
N LEU A 244 -18.86 1.76 7.01
CA LEU A 244 -19.97 2.59 7.49
C LEU A 244 -21.31 2.11 6.92
N HIS A 245 -21.32 1.69 5.64
CA HIS A 245 -22.51 1.16 5.00
C HIS A 245 -22.99 -0.15 5.65
N LEU A 246 -22.08 -1.08 5.92
CA LEU A 246 -22.43 -2.37 6.49
C LEU A 246 -22.68 -2.33 8.02
N ALA A 247 -22.16 -1.31 8.71
CA ALA A 247 -22.49 -1.07 10.11
C ALA A 247 -23.89 -0.43 10.30
N ALA A 248 -24.42 0.21 9.25
CA ALA A 248 -25.76 0.80 9.25
C ALA A 248 -26.86 -0.24 8.96
N GLU A 249 -28.13 0.18 9.15
CA GLU A 249 -29.30 -0.60 8.70
C GLU A 249 -29.22 -0.85 7.19
N PRO A 250 -29.64 -2.01 6.70
CA PRO A 250 -30.23 -3.15 7.45
C PRO A 250 -29.20 -4.16 7.98
N TYR A 251 -27.90 -3.99 7.70
CA TYR A 251 -26.87 -5.02 7.93
C TYR A 251 -26.41 -5.11 9.40
N ARG A 252 -26.19 -3.98 10.08
CA ARG A 252 -25.77 -3.87 11.49
C ARG A 252 -24.54 -4.69 11.86
N PHE A 253 -23.52 -4.72 11.00
CA PHE A 253 -22.29 -5.48 11.23
C PHE A 253 -21.54 -4.97 12.46
N SER A 254 -21.04 -5.91 13.28
CA SER A 254 -20.09 -5.66 14.36
C SER A 254 -18.70 -5.31 13.83
N SER A 255 -17.82 -4.83 14.68
CA SER A 255 -16.41 -4.55 14.29
C SER A 255 -15.68 -5.82 13.85
N GLY A 256 -15.99 -6.99 14.44
CA GLY A 256 -15.46 -8.29 14.02
C GLY A 256 -15.99 -8.72 12.65
N ASP A 257 -17.30 -8.55 12.40
CA ASP A 257 -17.89 -8.84 11.09
C ASP A 257 -17.23 -7.99 10.01
N LEU A 258 -17.05 -6.69 10.26
CA LEU A 258 -16.35 -5.77 9.36
C LEU A 258 -14.90 -6.21 9.14
N ALA A 259 -14.21 -6.66 10.19
CA ALA A 259 -12.84 -7.16 10.09
C ALA A 259 -12.75 -8.40 9.18
N ASN A 260 -13.74 -9.29 9.24
CA ASN A 260 -13.80 -10.50 8.42
C ASN A 260 -13.92 -10.19 6.92
N ILE A 261 -14.58 -9.09 6.54
CA ILE A 261 -14.69 -8.67 5.13
C ILE A 261 -13.30 -8.45 4.51
N PHE A 262 -12.34 -8.00 5.29
CA PHE A 262 -10.99 -7.74 4.79
C PHE A 262 -10.22 -9.00 4.40
N THR A 263 -10.75 -10.21 4.63
CA THR A 263 -10.17 -11.46 4.08
C THR A 263 -10.06 -11.42 2.56
N VAL A 264 -10.90 -10.65 1.88
CA VAL A 264 -10.80 -10.44 0.42
C VAL A 264 -9.45 -9.84 -0.01
N TYR A 265 -8.75 -9.13 0.89
CA TYR A 265 -7.40 -8.62 0.61
C TYR A 265 -6.36 -9.74 0.41
N LEU A 266 -6.58 -10.90 1.02
CA LEU A 266 -5.67 -12.05 0.86
C LEU A 266 -5.65 -12.56 -0.58
N LEU A 267 -6.69 -12.27 -1.37
CA LEU A 267 -6.69 -12.53 -2.81
C LEU A 267 -5.56 -11.78 -3.53
N GLY A 268 -5.13 -10.62 -3.00
CA GLY A 268 -3.99 -9.88 -3.53
C GLY A 268 -2.70 -10.68 -3.53
N VAL A 269 -2.50 -11.56 -2.54
CA VAL A 269 -1.32 -12.45 -2.46
C VAL A 269 -1.31 -13.45 -3.63
N LEU A 270 -2.48 -13.90 -4.06
CA LEU A 270 -2.64 -14.86 -5.16
C LEU A 270 -2.63 -14.16 -6.53
N VAL A 271 -3.35 -13.05 -6.64
CA VAL A 271 -3.60 -12.36 -7.92
C VAL A 271 -2.36 -11.61 -8.40
N THR A 272 -1.56 -11.05 -7.50
CA THR A 272 -0.35 -10.28 -7.87
C THR A 272 0.69 -11.12 -8.64
N PRO A 273 1.07 -12.33 -8.22
CA PRO A 273 1.96 -13.20 -9.00
C PRO A 273 1.36 -13.64 -10.34
N LEU A 274 0.04 -13.89 -10.38
CA LEU A 274 -0.65 -14.24 -11.63
C LEU A 274 -0.62 -13.08 -12.62
N ALA A 275 -0.81 -11.85 -12.16
CA ALA A 275 -0.66 -10.65 -12.99
C ALA A 275 0.73 -10.58 -13.62
N GLY A 276 1.79 -10.93 -12.87
CA GLY A 276 3.16 -11.00 -13.37
C GLY A 276 3.35 -11.96 -14.56
N GLN A 277 2.54 -13.02 -14.66
CA GLN A 277 2.56 -13.97 -15.79
C GLN A 277 1.68 -13.49 -16.98
N VAL A 278 0.62 -12.74 -16.70
CA VAL A 278 -0.32 -12.26 -17.71
C VAL A 278 0.19 -11.01 -18.42
N ILE A 279 0.78 -10.05 -17.68
CA ILE A 279 1.26 -8.78 -18.20
C ILE A 279 2.23 -8.93 -19.40
N PRO A 280 3.23 -9.84 -19.38
CA PRO A 280 4.12 -10.04 -20.53
C PRO A 280 3.41 -10.55 -21.79
N ARG A 281 2.30 -11.28 -21.62
CA ARG A 281 1.55 -11.91 -22.73
C ARG A 281 0.62 -10.95 -23.45
N ILE A 282 -0.12 -10.14 -22.70
CA ILE A 282 -1.16 -9.25 -23.28
C ILE A 282 -0.78 -7.75 -23.22
N GLY A 283 0.32 -7.42 -22.54
CA GLY A 283 0.85 -6.07 -22.38
C GLY A 283 0.20 -5.26 -21.26
N SER A 284 0.96 -4.32 -20.69
CA SER A 284 0.49 -3.50 -19.55
C SER A 284 -0.78 -2.71 -19.86
N ARG A 285 -0.93 -2.14 -21.06
CA ARG A 285 -2.12 -1.34 -21.43
C ARG A 285 -3.41 -2.18 -21.38
N ARG A 286 -3.44 -3.34 -22.04
CA ARG A 286 -4.62 -4.21 -22.06
C ARG A 286 -4.93 -4.72 -20.65
N THR A 287 -3.90 -5.09 -19.89
CA THR A 287 -4.07 -5.52 -18.50
C THR A 287 -4.70 -4.43 -17.65
N VAL A 288 -4.23 -3.18 -17.74
CA VAL A 288 -4.81 -2.05 -16.98
C VAL A 288 -6.26 -1.82 -17.38
N LEU A 289 -6.56 -1.75 -18.69
CA LEU A 289 -7.92 -1.50 -19.19
C LEU A 289 -8.92 -2.56 -18.71
N THR A 290 -8.55 -3.85 -18.78
CA THR A 290 -9.42 -4.95 -18.33
C THR A 290 -9.55 -4.96 -16.80
N ALA A 291 -8.46 -4.73 -16.07
CA ALA A 291 -8.45 -4.75 -14.61
C ALA A 291 -9.25 -3.58 -14.01
N VAL A 292 -9.11 -2.37 -14.55
CA VAL A 292 -9.90 -1.20 -14.12
C VAL A 292 -11.38 -1.39 -14.44
N ALA A 293 -11.73 -1.90 -15.63
CA ALA A 293 -13.12 -2.20 -15.97
C ALA A 293 -13.73 -3.25 -15.03
N LEU A 294 -12.98 -4.32 -14.74
CA LEU A 294 -13.41 -5.35 -13.78
C LEU A 294 -13.58 -4.77 -12.38
N SER A 295 -12.64 -3.92 -11.93
CA SER A 295 -12.74 -3.22 -10.65
C SER A 295 -13.98 -2.31 -10.59
N ALA A 296 -14.27 -1.56 -11.66
CA ALA A 296 -15.46 -0.71 -11.73
C ALA A 296 -16.78 -1.52 -11.69
N LEU A 297 -16.81 -2.67 -12.35
CA LEU A 297 -17.94 -3.61 -12.26
C LEU A 297 -18.10 -4.14 -10.82
N GLY A 298 -16.99 -4.44 -10.14
CA GLY A 298 -17.01 -4.79 -8.72
C GLY A 298 -17.58 -3.66 -7.85
N VAL A 299 -17.12 -2.41 -8.06
CA VAL A 299 -17.66 -1.25 -7.33
C VAL A 299 -19.17 -1.11 -7.55
N LEU A 300 -19.65 -1.22 -8.79
CA LEU A 300 -21.10 -1.20 -9.10
C LEU A 300 -21.84 -2.37 -8.45
N GLY A 301 -21.25 -3.58 -8.46
CA GLY A 301 -21.81 -4.77 -7.82
C GLY A 301 -22.00 -4.63 -6.31
N SER A 302 -21.25 -3.74 -5.66
CA SER A 302 -21.41 -3.46 -4.22
C SER A 302 -22.71 -2.71 -3.85
N LEU A 303 -23.49 -2.29 -4.84
CA LEU A 303 -24.85 -1.76 -4.65
C LEU A 303 -25.90 -2.88 -4.42
N ALA A 304 -25.53 -4.14 -4.62
CA ALA A 304 -26.42 -5.25 -4.38
C ALA A 304 -26.79 -5.35 -2.89
N ALA A 305 -28.05 -5.71 -2.61
CA ALA A 305 -28.52 -5.86 -1.23
C ALA A 305 -27.94 -7.08 -0.50
N PRO A 306 -27.75 -8.26 -1.12
CA PRO A 306 -27.25 -9.44 -0.41
C PRO A 306 -25.77 -9.28 -0.01
N VAL A 307 -25.43 -9.57 1.25
CA VAL A 307 -24.06 -9.46 1.80
C VAL A 307 -23.06 -10.27 0.98
N TRP A 308 -23.39 -11.49 0.56
CA TRP A 308 -22.50 -12.32 -0.24
C TRP A 308 -22.14 -11.64 -1.58
N ALA A 309 -23.10 -10.93 -2.18
CA ALA A 309 -22.87 -10.21 -3.44
C ALA A 309 -21.95 -9.00 -3.21
N ILE A 310 -22.11 -8.28 -2.09
CA ILE A 310 -21.21 -7.20 -1.70
C ILE A 310 -19.79 -7.75 -1.50
N VAL A 311 -19.62 -8.85 -0.75
CA VAL A 311 -18.30 -9.46 -0.51
C VAL A 311 -17.65 -9.90 -1.83
N MET A 312 -18.39 -10.53 -2.74
CA MET A 312 -17.90 -10.89 -4.07
C MET A 312 -17.50 -9.65 -4.89
N ALA A 313 -18.29 -8.60 -4.83
CA ALA A 313 -18.02 -7.32 -5.49
C ALA A 313 -16.72 -6.69 -4.96
N LEU A 314 -16.50 -6.69 -3.64
CA LEU A 314 -15.27 -6.24 -3.00
C LEU A 314 -14.06 -7.09 -3.43
N ALA A 315 -14.22 -8.42 -3.50
CA ALA A 315 -13.19 -9.34 -3.98
C ALA A 315 -12.78 -9.03 -5.43
N VAL A 316 -13.75 -8.84 -6.31
CA VAL A 316 -13.52 -8.48 -7.72
C VAL A 316 -12.81 -7.13 -7.82
N THR A 317 -13.25 -6.14 -7.04
CA THR A 317 -12.60 -4.82 -7.00
C THR A 317 -11.16 -4.92 -6.51
N ALA A 318 -10.91 -5.64 -5.42
CA ALA A 318 -9.56 -5.84 -4.88
C ALA A 318 -8.64 -6.50 -5.92
N CYS A 319 -9.10 -7.56 -6.60
CA CYS A 319 -8.34 -8.20 -7.68
C CYS A 319 -8.00 -7.21 -8.80
N GLY A 320 -8.98 -6.43 -9.28
CA GLY A 320 -8.77 -5.42 -10.31
C GLY A 320 -7.75 -4.36 -9.90
N VAL A 321 -7.82 -3.86 -8.67
CA VAL A 321 -6.88 -2.88 -8.10
C VAL A 321 -5.45 -3.45 -8.04
N PHE A 322 -5.24 -4.66 -7.52
CA PHE A 322 -3.91 -5.27 -7.41
C PHE A 322 -3.30 -5.58 -8.77
N VAL A 323 -4.10 -6.02 -9.73
CA VAL A 323 -3.65 -6.24 -11.12
C VAL A 323 -3.27 -4.92 -11.78
N THR A 324 -4.09 -3.86 -11.60
CA THR A 324 -3.79 -2.52 -12.15
C THR A 324 -2.50 -1.97 -11.58
N GLN A 325 -2.29 -2.10 -10.27
CA GLN A 325 -1.05 -1.68 -9.61
C GLN A 325 0.17 -2.41 -10.17
N SER A 326 0.09 -3.73 -10.29
CA SER A 326 1.17 -4.56 -10.84
C SER A 326 1.50 -4.21 -12.29
N ALA A 327 0.47 -3.99 -13.13
CA ALA A 327 0.64 -3.61 -14.53
C ALA A 327 1.24 -2.21 -14.68
N THR A 328 0.85 -1.25 -13.82
CA THR A 328 1.39 0.10 -13.81
C THR A 328 2.85 0.12 -13.37
N MET A 329 3.22 -0.66 -12.34
CA MET A 329 4.62 -0.80 -11.91
C MET A 329 5.48 -1.45 -13.01
N SER A 330 4.97 -2.48 -13.67
CA SER A 330 5.64 -3.08 -14.82
C SER A 330 5.84 -2.08 -15.97
N PHE A 331 4.85 -1.24 -16.24
CA PHE A 331 4.95 -0.17 -17.24
C PHE A 331 6.05 0.84 -16.91
N ILE A 332 6.15 1.31 -15.66
CA ILE A 332 7.23 2.20 -15.20
C ILE A 332 8.59 1.53 -15.41
N ALA A 333 8.76 0.28 -14.96
CA ALA A 333 10.02 -0.44 -15.03
C ALA A 333 10.57 -0.58 -16.45
N HIS A 334 9.69 -0.66 -17.47
CA HIS A 334 10.08 -0.75 -18.88
C HIS A 334 10.29 0.61 -19.56
N ARG A 335 9.68 1.69 -19.06
CA ARG A 335 9.68 2.99 -19.72
C ARG A 335 10.63 4.01 -19.08
N VAL A 336 10.94 3.85 -17.80
CA VAL A 336 11.83 4.75 -17.07
C VAL A 336 13.19 4.07 -16.89
N THR A 337 14.17 4.49 -17.67
CA THR A 337 15.52 3.91 -17.66
C THR A 337 16.46 4.62 -16.69
N HIS A 338 16.28 5.92 -16.47
CA HIS A 338 17.11 6.76 -15.60
C HIS A 338 16.31 7.21 -14.35
N GLY A 339 16.97 7.33 -13.20
CA GLY A 339 16.34 7.81 -11.98
C GLY A 339 15.21 6.90 -11.44
N ARG A 340 15.31 5.58 -11.60
CA ARG A 340 14.25 4.60 -11.25
C ARG A 340 13.79 4.70 -9.81
N SER A 341 14.72 4.95 -8.87
CA SER A 341 14.37 5.10 -7.46
C SER A 341 13.47 6.32 -7.22
N LEU A 342 13.86 7.46 -7.80
CA LEU A 342 13.09 8.70 -7.70
C LEU A 342 11.74 8.60 -8.44
N ALA A 343 11.71 7.95 -9.61
CA ALA A 343 10.47 7.69 -10.35
C ALA A 343 9.49 6.81 -9.53
N SER A 344 9.99 5.77 -8.85
CA SER A 344 9.18 4.97 -7.94
C SER A 344 8.68 5.79 -6.76
N GLY A 345 9.51 6.66 -6.19
CA GLY A 345 9.12 7.59 -5.12
C GLY A 345 8.00 8.53 -5.55
N LEU A 346 8.09 9.12 -6.74
CA LEU A 346 7.05 9.98 -7.31
C LEU A 346 5.74 9.22 -7.57
N TYR A 347 5.85 8.00 -8.09
CA TYR A 347 4.69 7.13 -8.27
C TYR A 347 3.99 6.83 -6.93
N TYR A 348 4.75 6.42 -5.91
CA TYR A 348 4.15 6.15 -4.59
C TYR A 348 3.62 7.41 -3.92
N GLY A 349 4.27 8.57 -4.10
CA GLY A 349 3.73 9.85 -3.66
C GLY A 349 2.34 10.12 -4.26
N ALA A 350 2.21 10.02 -5.58
CA ALA A 350 0.92 10.17 -6.27
C ALA A 350 -0.10 9.10 -5.86
N TYR A 351 0.32 7.85 -5.72
CA TYR A 351 -0.49 6.72 -5.26
C TYR A 351 -1.11 7.02 -3.87
N TYR A 352 -0.30 7.43 -2.91
CA TYR A 352 -0.77 7.73 -1.56
C TYR A 352 -1.58 9.02 -1.49
N CYS A 353 -1.28 10.04 -2.31
CA CYS A 353 -2.16 11.22 -2.48
C CYS A 353 -3.54 10.80 -2.97
N GLY A 354 -3.63 9.82 -3.88
CA GLY A 354 -4.89 9.24 -4.31
C GLY A 354 -5.68 8.63 -3.16
N GLY A 355 -5.01 7.91 -2.26
CA GLY A 355 -5.64 7.31 -1.09
C GLY A 355 -6.24 8.35 -0.13
N PHE A 356 -5.51 9.44 0.14
CA PHE A 356 -6.04 10.56 0.92
C PHE A 356 -7.25 11.20 0.23
N ALA A 357 -7.12 11.52 -1.05
CA ALA A 357 -8.21 12.10 -1.84
C ALA A 357 -9.45 11.17 -1.85
N GLY A 358 -9.23 9.83 -1.92
CA GLY A 358 -10.30 8.84 -1.84
C GLY A 358 -11.02 8.86 -0.50
N ALA A 359 -10.29 8.92 0.62
CA ALA A 359 -10.89 9.04 1.95
C ALA A 359 -11.73 10.32 2.08
N TRP A 360 -11.19 11.44 1.61
CA TRP A 360 -11.85 12.74 1.73
C TRP A 360 -13.05 12.88 0.77
N ALA A 361 -12.87 12.63 -0.53
CA ALA A 361 -13.91 12.82 -1.53
C ALA A 361 -15.06 11.83 -1.38
N CYS A 362 -14.75 10.55 -1.09
CA CYS A 362 -15.79 9.56 -0.81
C CYS A 362 -16.54 9.87 0.49
N GLY A 363 -15.90 10.51 1.48
CA GLY A 363 -16.56 10.99 2.70
C GLY A 363 -17.60 12.06 2.40
N ILE A 364 -17.27 13.03 1.56
CA ILE A 364 -18.23 14.04 1.07
C ILE A 364 -19.36 13.37 0.28
N ALA A 365 -19.02 12.47 -0.65
CA ALA A 365 -20.00 11.76 -1.46
C ALA A 365 -20.96 10.90 -0.61
N TYR A 366 -20.43 10.26 0.43
CA TYR A 366 -21.23 9.48 1.38
C TYR A 366 -22.18 10.38 2.19
N THR A 367 -21.72 11.55 2.62
CA THR A 367 -22.57 12.52 3.33
C THR A 367 -23.72 13.05 2.47
N LEU A 368 -23.48 13.26 1.16
CA LEU A 368 -24.46 13.81 0.24
C LEU A 368 -25.44 12.78 -0.33
N GLY A 369 -24.98 11.57 -0.61
CA GLY A 369 -25.74 10.55 -1.33
C GLY A 369 -25.61 9.13 -0.78
N GLY A 370 -25.11 8.96 0.45
CA GLY A 370 -24.91 7.65 1.08
C GLY A 370 -23.97 6.76 0.28
N TRP A 371 -24.18 5.44 0.40
CA TRP A 371 -23.39 4.45 -0.34
C TRP A 371 -23.46 4.62 -1.87
N PRO A 372 -24.63 4.86 -2.49
CA PRO A 372 -24.70 5.12 -3.94
C PRO A 372 -23.88 6.33 -4.40
N GLY A 373 -23.82 7.40 -3.62
CA GLY A 373 -22.99 8.58 -3.90
C GLY A 373 -21.50 8.23 -3.90
N THR A 374 -21.07 7.43 -2.94
CA THR A 374 -19.69 6.92 -2.87
C THR A 374 -19.36 6.05 -4.09
N VAL A 375 -20.24 5.11 -4.44
CA VAL A 375 -20.08 4.24 -5.62
C VAL A 375 -19.98 5.05 -6.90
N ALA A 376 -20.81 6.07 -7.09
CA ALA A 376 -20.78 6.95 -8.26
C ALA A 376 -19.43 7.68 -8.37
N THR A 377 -18.91 8.21 -7.25
CA THR A 377 -17.61 8.87 -7.20
C THR A 377 -16.46 7.92 -7.53
N LEU A 378 -16.48 6.71 -6.98
CA LEU A 378 -15.48 5.67 -7.26
C LEU A 378 -15.50 5.27 -8.74
N CYS A 379 -16.69 5.06 -9.32
CA CYS A 379 -16.84 4.74 -10.74
C CYS A 379 -16.36 5.86 -11.65
N ALA A 380 -16.63 7.12 -11.30
CA ALA A 380 -16.16 8.29 -12.05
C ALA A 380 -14.63 8.36 -12.09
N VAL A 381 -13.97 8.16 -10.94
CA VAL A 381 -12.50 8.16 -10.87
C VAL A 381 -11.89 6.95 -11.59
N GLN A 382 -12.51 5.78 -11.52
CA GLN A 382 -12.05 4.60 -12.26
C GLN A 382 -12.25 4.78 -13.78
N ALA A 383 -13.36 5.38 -14.21
CA ALA A 383 -13.58 5.73 -15.61
C ALA A 383 -12.52 6.72 -16.13
N LEU A 384 -12.15 7.72 -15.30
CA LEU A 384 -11.05 8.62 -15.61
C LEU A 384 -9.72 7.86 -15.75
N GLY A 385 -9.40 6.96 -14.83
CA GLY A 385 -8.22 6.10 -14.91
C GLY A 385 -8.22 5.21 -16.16
N TRP A 386 -9.37 4.65 -16.51
CA TRP A 386 -9.55 3.86 -17.72
C TRP A 386 -9.30 4.70 -19.00
N LEU A 387 -9.85 5.93 -19.06
CA LEU A 387 -9.65 6.87 -20.16
C LEU A 387 -8.19 7.29 -20.30
N ILE A 388 -7.49 7.55 -19.18
CA ILE A 388 -6.07 7.87 -19.17
C ILE A 388 -5.26 6.68 -19.73
N ALA A 389 -5.53 5.46 -19.29
CA ALA A 389 -4.87 4.27 -19.80
C ALA A 389 -5.16 4.05 -21.29
N TRP A 390 -6.41 4.22 -21.70
CA TRP A 390 -6.82 4.07 -23.09
C TRP A 390 -6.16 5.07 -24.02
N ARG A 391 -6.08 6.34 -23.59
CA ARG A 391 -5.58 7.45 -24.46
C ARG A 391 -4.07 7.56 -24.49
N PHE A 392 -3.40 7.31 -23.35
CA PHE A 392 -2.00 7.67 -23.17
C PHE A 392 -1.06 6.49 -22.96
N MET A 393 -1.54 5.29 -22.58
CA MET A 393 -0.67 4.12 -22.57
C MET A 393 -0.47 3.60 -24.00
N PRO A 394 0.79 3.41 -24.44
CA PRO A 394 1.06 2.81 -25.75
C PRO A 394 0.57 1.36 -25.81
N GLY A 395 -0.01 0.95 -26.92
CA GLY A 395 -0.30 -0.44 -27.24
C GLY A 395 0.99 -1.29 -27.28
N LEU A 396 0.82 -2.61 -27.36
CA LEU A 396 1.96 -3.49 -27.68
C LEU A 396 2.58 -2.99 -29.02
N ALA A 397 3.87 -2.66 -28.99
CA ALA A 397 4.62 -2.59 -30.24
C ALA A 397 4.46 -3.96 -30.91
N ARG A 398 3.97 -4.00 -32.15
CA ARG A 398 4.02 -5.22 -32.96
C ARG A 398 5.49 -5.69 -32.90
N PRO A 399 5.77 -6.98 -32.65
CA PRO A 399 7.11 -7.48 -32.84
C PRO A 399 7.50 -7.06 -34.25
N LEU A 400 8.62 -6.33 -34.36
CA LEU A 400 9.23 -6.05 -35.65
C LEU A 400 9.37 -7.42 -36.29
N GLY A 401 8.65 -7.63 -37.40
CA GLY A 401 8.66 -8.89 -38.10
C GLY A 401 10.10 -9.36 -38.25
N THR A 402 10.34 -10.59 -37.89
CA THR A 402 11.60 -11.26 -38.17
C THR A 402 11.88 -11.02 -39.64
N GLY A 403 12.79 -10.09 -39.93
CA GLY A 403 13.28 -9.90 -41.28
C GLY A 403 13.75 -11.25 -41.78
N GLY A 404 13.07 -11.76 -42.80
CA GLY A 404 13.48 -13.00 -43.45
C GLY A 404 14.93 -12.84 -43.88
N PRO A 405 15.69 -13.93 -43.94
CA PRO A 405 17.08 -13.89 -44.36
C PRO A 405 17.17 -13.26 -45.77
N ALA A 406 17.99 -12.20 -45.89
CA ALA A 406 18.34 -11.64 -47.16
C ALA A 406 18.84 -12.79 -48.04
N ARG A 407 18.20 -13.05 -49.20
CA ARG A 407 18.72 -13.95 -50.23
C ARG A 407 20.05 -13.35 -50.71
N PRO A 408 21.11 -14.13 -50.72
CA PRO A 408 22.33 -13.73 -51.41
C PRO A 408 22.06 -13.75 -52.94
N GLU A 409 22.36 -12.65 -53.60
CA GLU A 409 22.59 -12.62 -55.05
C GLU A 409 24.01 -13.13 -55.38
#